data_564df7d3bf25c47a0f38486b84241dfb
#
_entry.id   564df7d3bf25c47a0f38486b84241dfb
#
_cell.length_a   1.000
_cell.length_b   1.000
_cell.length_c   1.000
_cell.angle_alpha   90.00
_cell.angle_beta   90.00
_cell.angle_gamma   90.00
#
_symmetry.space_group_name_H-M   'P 1'
#
loop_
_entity.id
_entity.type
_entity.pdbx_description
1 polymer ?
#
loop_
_entity_poly.entity_id
_entity_poly.type
_entity_poly.pdbx_seq_one_letter_code
_entity_poly.pdbx_strand_id
1 'polypeptide(L)'
;MADMARLSCLSLFTFFVVLTVKDVFFQSSISATNTKEIPVTKLGVNKFIGPTLKFLYCYSXGYKKAFEQYATILQQKYPEIIVEGDNFPPTALKVHLAQFLGVVKILLIMCILGSIPIFNYLRQPQPGWWTWCVNNKVYSCMMLFFLCNAVEGQLVSTGAFEISFNDVPVWSKLETGRIPQPSELFQIIDNHLQFQGRAVGDGVHLQ
;
A
#
# COMPACT_ATOMS: atom_id res chain seq x y z
N MET A 1 -29.65 3.49 -35.23
CA MET A 1 -28.62 4.38 -34.65
C MET A 1 -28.41 4.13 -33.17
N ALA A 2 -29.42 3.85 -32.37
CA ALA A 2 -29.30 3.56 -30.92
C ALA A 2 -28.49 2.30 -30.62
N ASP A 3 -28.59 1.28 -31.45
CA ASP A 3 -27.88 -0.01 -31.22
C ASP A 3 -26.38 0.07 -31.53
N MET A 4 -26.00 0.90 -32.50
CA MET A 4 -24.57 1.14 -32.80
C MET A 4 -23.90 1.92 -31.67
N ALA A 5 -24.60 2.90 -31.09
CA ALA A 5 -24.10 3.65 -29.94
C ALA A 5 -23.95 2.74 -28.69
N ARG A 6 -24.90 1.81 -28.49
CA ARG A 6 -24.82 0.82 -27.40
C ARG A 6 -23.65 -0.17 -27.59
N LEU A 7 -23.46 -0.63 -28.82
CA LEU A 7 -22.34 -1.52 -29.19
C LEU A 7 -20.99 -0.83 -29.02
N SER A 8 -20.85 0.43 -29.41
CA SER A 8 -19.61 1.18 -29.24
C SER A 8 -19.31 1.47 -27.75
N CYS A 9 -20.34 1.78 -26.98
CA CYS A 9 -20.23 2.02 -25.54
C CYS A 9 -19.82 0.73 -24.80
N LEU A 10 -20.40 -0.40 -25.17
CA LEU A 10 -20.05 -1.73 -24.64
C LEU A 10 -18.61 -2.12 -24.99
N SER A 11 -18.20 -1.85 -26.22
CA SER A 11 -16.83 -2.14 -26.69
C SER A 11 -15.78 -1.29 -25.94
N LEU A 12 -16.02 -0.01 -25.78
CA LEU A 12 -15.16 0.90 -25.02
C LEU A 12 -15.09 0.46 -23.55
N PHE A 13 -16.21 0.06 -23.00
CA PHE A 13 -16.31 -0.36 -21.60
C PHE A 13 -15.60 -1.69 -21.38
N THR A 14 -15.75 -2.68 -22.28
CA THR A 14 -15.02 -3.96 -22.18
C THR A 14 -13.52 -3.74 -22.33
N PHE A 15 -13.10 -2.84 -23.18
CA PHE A 15 -11.70 -2.46 -23.33
C PHE A 15 -11.16 -1.86 -22.02
N PHE A 16 -11.90 -0.96 -21.40
CA PHE A 16 -11.52 -0.34 -20.12
C PHE A 16 -11.47 -1.36 -18.98
N VAL A 17 -12.42 -2.30 -18.93
CA VAL A 17 -12.44 -3.39 -17.94
C VAL A 17 -11.22 -4.31 -18.13
N VAL A 18 -10.88 -4.65 -19.37
CA VAL A 18 -9.71 -5.49 -19.66
C VAL A 18 -8.43 -4.78 -19.24
N LEU A 19 -8.32 -3.48 -19.46
CA LEU A 19 -7.16 -2.70 -19.00
C LEU A 19 -7.05 -2.68 -17.48
N THR A 20 -8.16 -2.42 -16.79
CA THR A 20 -8.17 -2.36 -15.31
C THR A 20 -7.89 -3.75 -14.69
N VAL A 21 -8.43 -4.80 -15.27
CA VAL A 21 -8.16 -6.18 -14.84
C VAL A 21 -6.69 -6.54 -15.08
N LYS A 22 -6.13 -6.17 -16.23
CA LYS A 22 -4.69 -6.34 -16.51
C LYS A 22 -3.82 -5.60 -15.51
N ASP A 23 -4.16 -4.35 -15.19
CA ASP A 23 -3.42 -3.54 -14.19
C ASP A 23 -3.47 -4.17 -12.81
N VAL A 24 -4.65 -4.64 -12.37
CA VAL A 24 -4.82 -5.31 -11.07
C VAL A 24 -4.02 -6.63 -11.02
N PHE A 25 -4.08 -7.44 -12.07
CA PHE A 25 -3.34 -8.71 -12.14
C PHE A 25 -1.84 -8.46 -12.34
N PHE A 26 -1.46 -7.48 -13.13
CA PHE A 26 -0.05 -7.15 -13.39
C PHE A 26 0.60 -6.56 -12.14
N GLN A 27 -0.12 -5.77 -11.37
CA GLN A 27 0.36 -5.19 -10.11
C GLN A 27 0.53 -6.28 -9.03
N SER A 28 -0.34 -7.30 -9.00
CA SER A 28 -0.18 -8.49 -8.16
C SER A 28 1.07 -9.29 -8.54
N SER A 29 1.39 -9.36 -9.83
CA SER A 29 2.58 -10.07 -10.34
C SER A 29 3.86 -9.29 -10.03
N ILE A 30 3.82 -7.97 -10.07
CA ILE A 30 4.98 -7.11 -9.74
C ILE A 30 5.27 -7.18 -8.23
N SER A 31 4.27 -7.23 -7.39
CA SER A 31 4.46 -7.38 -5.93
C SER A 31 5.04 -8.75 -5.57
N ALA A 32 4.78 -9.77 -6.38
CA ALA A 32 5.35 -11.12 -6.20
C ALA A 32 6.73 -11.26 -6.83
N THR A 33 7.11 -10.39 -7.78
CA THR A 33 8.33 -10.51 -8.57
C THR A 33 9.43 -9.52 -8.14
N ASN A 34 9.11 -8.56 -7.29
CA ASN A 34 10.11 -7.61 -6.77
C ASN A 34 11.02 -8.21 -5.68
N THR A 35 10.94 -9.54 -5.47
CA THR A 35 12.00 -10.25 -4.78
C THR A 35 13.00 -10.87 -5.79
N LYS A 36 12.91 -10.52 -7.07
CA LYS A 36 13.98 -10.82 -7.99
C LYS A 36 15.05 -9.75 -7.78
N GLU A 37 15.99 -10.08 -6.92
CA GLU A 37 17.27 -9.39 -6.85
C GLU A 37 17.77 -9.18 -8.29
N ILE A 38 17.85 -7.92 -8.69
CA ILE A 38 18.68 -7.58 -9.84
C ILE A 38 20.05 -8.16 -9.49
N PRO A 39 20.64 -9.02 -10.32
CA PRO A 39 22.00 -9.43 -10.04
C PRO A 39 22.89 -8.20 -10.19
N VAL A 40 23.03 -7.47 -9.08
CA VAL A 40 24.09 -6.49 -8.98
C VAL A 40 25.34 -7.33 -9.02
N THR A 41 26.02 -7.33 -10.13
CA THR A 41 27.39 -7.82 -10.23
C THR A 41 28.10 -7.30 -9.00
N LYS A 42 28.50 -8.21 -8.13
CA LYS A 42 29.28 -7.87 -6.95
C LYS A 42 30.66 -7.40 -7.39
N LEU A 43 30.73 -6.20 -7.92
CA LEU A 43 31.99 -5.46 -7.80
C LEU A 43 32.15 -5.22 -6.31
N GLY A 44 33.21 -5.75 -5.75
CA GLY A 44 33.54 -5.62 -4.35
C GLY A 44 33.85 -4.18 -3.99
N VAL A 45 32.81 -3.36 -4.02
CA VAL A 45 32.84 -2.10 -3.29
C VAL A 45 32.59 -2.49 -1.85
N ASN A 46 33.59 -2.34 -1.02
CA ASN A 46 33.42 -2.37 0.42
C ASN A 46 32.20 -1.50 0.74
N LYS A 47 31.06 -2.14 0.91
CA LYS A 47 29.88 -1.49 1.43
C LYS A 47 30.30 -0.95 2.79
N PHE A 48 30.48 0.35 2.87
CA PHE A 48 30.67 1.03 4.14
C PHE A 48 29.45 0.62 4.98
N ILE A 49 29.66 -0.29 5.89
CA ILE A 49 28.61 -0.82 6.74
C ILE A 49 28.43 0.22 7.87
N GLY A 50 27.84 1.36 7.49
CA GLY A 50 27.37 2.32 8.47
C GLY A 50 26.09 1.79 9.13
N PRO A 51 25.76 2.27 10.33
CA PRO A 51 24.49 1.90 10.95
C PRO A 51 23.34 2.31 10.05
N THR A 52 22.34 1.41 9.90
CA THR A 52 21.19 1.60 9.01
C THR A 52 19.93 1.80 9.84
N LEU A 53 19.21 2.88 9.56
CA LEU A 53 17.91 3.17 10.14
C LEU A 53 16.84 2.97 9.06
N LYS A 54 16.02 1.95 9.23
CA LYS A 54 15.01 1.56 8.26
C LYS A 54 13.61 1.96 8.75
N PHE A 55 12.87 2.65 7.90
CA PHE A 55 11.48 3.04 8.12
C PHE A 55 10.56 2.21 7.24
N LEU A 56 9.59 1.54 7.84
CA LEU A 56 8.51 0.87 7.13
C LEU A 56 7.22 1.63 7.40
N TYR A 57 6.67 2.28 6.39
CA TYR A 57 5.53 3.18 6.56
C TYR A 57 4.35 2.80 5.65
N CYS A 58 3.15 3.20 6.07
CA CYS A 58 1.93 3.01 5.29
C CYS A 58 2.03 3.79 3.96
N TYR A 59 1.48 3.24 2.89
CA TYR A 59 1.50 3.83 1.54
C TYR A 59 0.83 5.22 1.46
N SER A 60 0.05 5.63 2.47
CA SER A 60 -0.67 6.93 2.42
C SER A 60 0.29 8.13 2.44
N UNK A 61 -0.03 8.94 1.98
CA UNK A 61 0.69 10.00 1.82
C UNK A 61 1.16 10.65 2.97
N GLY A 62 0.35 10.76 3.82
CA GLY A 62 0.75 11.39 5.06
C GLY A 62 1.99 10.76 5.70
N TYR A 63 2.04 9.44 5.70
CA TYR A 63 3.19 8.71 6.29
C TYR A 63 4.46 8.85 5.45
N LYS A 64 4.31 8.92 4.14
CA LYS A 64 5.45 9.18 3.24
C LYS A 64 6.05 10.56 3.52
N LYS A 65 5.22 11.59 3.65
CA LYS A 65 5.65 12.95 4.02
C LYS A 65 6.37 12.96 5.38
N ALA A 66 5.80 12.26 6.35
CA ALA A 66 6.42 12.13 7.68
C ALA A 66 7.82 11.51 7.56
N PHE A 67 7.94 10.41 6.81
CA PHE A 67 9.25 9.77 6.56
C PHE A 67 10.24 10.75 5.92
N GLU A 68 9.84 11.49 4.89
CA GLU A 68 10.72 12.45 4.20
C GLU A 68 11.23 13.55 5.15
N GLN A 69 10.38 14.03 6.05
CA GLN A 69 10.76 14.99 7.09
C GLN A 69 11.78 14.39 8.06
N TYR A 70 11.53 13.18 8.56
CA TYR A 70 12.48 12.48 9.45
C TYR A 70 13.80 12.21 8.74
N ALA A 71 13.77 11.75 7.51
CA ALA A 71 14.99 11.46 6.72
C ALA A 71 15.84 12.71 6.57
N THR A 72 15.22 13.84 6.27
CA THR A 72 15.93 15.14 6.14
C THR A 72 16.61 15.54 7.46
N ILE A 73 15.89 15.50 8.56
CA ILE A 73 16.39 15.87 9.90
C ILE A 73 17.53 14.92 10.33
N LEU A 74 17.35 13.62 10.08
CA LEU A 74 18.31 12.58 10.45
C LEU A 74 19.60 12.69 9.63
N GLN A 75 19.51 12.96 8.33
CA GLN A 75 20.68 13.16 7.47
C GLN A 75 21.50 14.39 7.88
N GLN A 76 20.83 15.42 8.38
CA GLN A 76 21.52 16.63 8.89
C GLN A 76 22.23 16.36 10.21
N LYS A 77 21.60 15.58 11.11
CA LYS A 77 22.15 15.34 12.47
C LYS A 77 23.13 14.17 12.48
N TYR A 78 22.88 13.14 11.71
CA TYR A 78 23.66 11.88 11.70
C TYR A 78 24.05 11.50 10.27
N PRO A 79 25.00 12.21 9.66
CA PRO A 79 25.37 11.93 8.26
C PRO A 79 25.96 10.54 8.02
N GLU A 80 26.45 9.89 9.09
CA GLU A 80 27.01 8.53 9.04
C GLU A 80 25.94 7.42 9.04
N ILE A 81 24.66 7.75 9.33
CA ILE A 81 23.58 6.76 9.36
C ILE A 81 22.92 6.69 7.98
N ILE A 82 22.76 5.48 7.47
CA ILE A 82 22.02 5.22 6.23
C ILE A 82 20.53 5.18 6.59
N VAL A 83 19.76 6.11 6.04
CA VAL A 83 18.30 6.17 6.24
C VAL A 83 17.60 5.55 5.04
N GLU A 84 16.90 4.45 5.27
CA GLU A 84 16.13 3.73 4.23
C GLU A 84 14.64 3.82 4.53
N GLY A 85 13.82 3.97 3.50
CA GLY A 85 12.38 4.00 3.64
C GLY A 85 11.70 3.05 2.67
N ASP A 86 10.78 2.24 3.17
CA ASP A 86 10.04 1.29 2.35
C ASP A 86 8.58 1.23 2.81
N ASN A 87 7.72 0.68 1.97
CA ASN A 87 6.31 0.56 2.28
C ASN A 87 6.04 -0.67 3.16
N PHE A 88 5.27 -0.47 4.22
CA PHE A 88 4.82 -1.57 5.08
C PHE A 88 3.75 -2.38 4.33
N PRO A 89 3.99 -3.68 4.07
CA PRO A 89 3.05 -4.47 3.30
C PRO A 89 1.75 -4.73 4.11
N PRO A 90 0.57 -4.56 3.49
CA PRO A 90 -0.67 -4.94 4.15
C PRO A 90 -0.77 -6.47 4.28
N THR A 91 -1.59 -6.92 5.22
CA THR A 91 -1.82 -8.35 5.44
C THR A 91 -2.42 -8.98 4.17
N ALA A 92 -1.95 -10.16 3.78
CA ALA A 92 -2.39 -10.87 2.57
C ALA A 92 -3.92 -10.99 2.49
N LEU A 93 -4.57 -11.27 3.62
CA LEU A 93 -6.02 -11.39 3.68
C LEU A 93 -6.72 -10.07 3.29
N LYS A 94 -6.23 -8.93 3.78
CA LYS A 94 -6.78 -7.61 3.44
C LYS A 94 -6.59 -7.27 1.96
N VAL A 95 -5.46 -7.67 1.39
CA VAL A 95 -5.18 -7.50 -0.05
C VAL A 95 -6.19 -8.30 -0.87
N HIS A 96 -6.40 -9.57 -0.53
CA HIS A 96 -7.35 -10.43 -1.24
C HIS A 96 -8.79 -9.93 -1.12
N LEU A 97 -9.18 -9.42 0.05
CA LEU A 97 -10.50 -8.80 0.26
C LEU A 97 -10.67 -7.55 -0.61
N ALA A 98 -9.65 -6.70 -0.68
CA ALA A 98 -9.68 -5.50 -1.53
C ALA A 98 -9.79 -5.87 -3.02
N GLN A 99 -9.04 -6.87 -3.47
CA GLN A 99 -9.11 -7.39 -4.84
C GLN A 99 -10.50 -7.96 -5.16
N PHE A 100 -11.06 -8.76 -4.26
CA PHE A 100 -12.41 -9.31 -4.39
C PHE A 100 -13.45 -8.18 -4.50
N LEU A 101 -13.36 -7.18 -3.63
CA LEU A 101 -14.26 -6.02 -3.65
C LEU A 101 -14.14 -5.26 -4.98
N GLY A 102 -12.94 -5.12 -5.51
CA GLY A 102 -12.69 -4.49 -6.82
C GLY A 102 -13.38 -5.24 -7.96
N VAL A 103 -13.32 -6.56 -7.97
CA VAL A 103 -13.99 -7.39 -8.98
C VAL A 103 -15.53 -7.26 -8.84
N VAL A 104 -16.05 -7.36 -7.62
CA VAL A 104 -17.49 -7.21 -7.35
C VAL A 104 -17.99 -5.83 -7.78
N LYS A 105 -17.23 -4.79 -7.48
CA LYS A 105 -17.53 -3.41 -7.90
C LYS A 105 -17.73 -3.33 -9.43
N ILE A 106 -16.79 -3.88 -10.20
CA ILE A 106 -16.82 -3.85 -11.66
C ILE A 106 -18.06 -4.63 -12.16
N LEU A 107 -18.32 -5.81 -11.62
CA LEU A 107 -19.48 -6.62 -11.99
C LEU A 107 -20.80 -5.91 -11.71
N LEU A 108 -20.92 -5.25 -10.55
CA LEU A 108 -22.13 -4.48 -10.21
C LEU A 108 -22.34 -3.28 -11.14
N ILE A 109 -21.27 -2.56 -11.46
CA ILE A 109 -21.33 -1.43 -12.42
C ILE A 109 -21.80 -1.94 -13.80
N MET A 110 -21.26 -3.08 -14.25
CA MET A 110 -21.68 -3.71 -15.51
C MET A 110 -23.17 -4.05 -15.50
N CYS A 111 -23.65 -4.62 -14.39
CA CYS A 111 -25.07 -5.00 -14.24
C CYS A 111 -26.00 -3.80 -14.25
N ILE A 112 -25.62 -2.71 -13.59
CA ILE A 112 -26.40 -1.45 -13.56
C ILE A 112 -26.46 -0.83 -14.96
N LEU A 113 -25.30 -0.70 -15.64
CA LEU A 113 -25.23 -0.10 -16.97
C LEU A 113 -26.01 -0.94 -18.00
N GLY A 114 -25.87 -2.27 -17.94
CA GLY A 114 -26.56 -3.21 -18.80
C GLY A 114 -28.04 -3.38 -18.50
N SER A 115 -28.52 -2.81 -17.38
CA SER A 115 -29.90 -3.00 -16.90
C SER A 115 -30.24 -4.48 -16.72
N ILE A 116 -29.27 -5.29 -16.26
CA ILE A 116 -29.42 -6.74 -16.12
C ILE A 116 -30.33 -7.05 -14.93
N PRO A 117 -31.44 -7.80 -15.15
CA PRO A 117 -32.34 -8.13 -14.05
C PRO A 117 -31.78 -9.30 -13.23
N ILE A 118 -30.77 -9.04 -12.41
CA ILE A 118 -30.05 -10.06 -11.59
C ILE A 118 -31.05 -10.85 -10.73
N PHE A 119 -32.03 -10.16 -10.15
CA PHE A 119 -33.00 -10.75 -9.22
C PHE A 119 -33.95 -11.73 -9.93
N ASN A 120 -34.21 -11.54 -11.25
CA ASN A 120 -34.97 -12.50 -12.03
C ASN A 120 -34.24 -13.82 -12.19
N TYR A 121 -32.92 -13.78 -12.36
CA TYR A 121 -32.08 -14.99 -12.42
C TYR A 121 -32.04 -15.72 -11.07
N LEU A 122 -32.14 -14.96 -9.96
CA LEU A 122 -32.16 -15.50 -8.61
C LEU A 122 -33.56 -15.93 -8.15
N ARG A 123 -34.56 -15.82 -9.03
CA ARG A 123 -35.98 -16.13 -8.75
C ARG A 123 -36.53 -15.35 -7.56
N GLN A 124 -36.03 -14.15 -7.37
CA GLN A 124 -36.44 -13.23 -6.30
C GLN A 124 -37.15 -12.02 -6.90
N PRO A 125 -38.17 -11.47 -6.23
CA PRO A 125 -38.78 -10.21 -6.71
C PRO A 125 -37.74 -9.09 -6.70
N GLN A 126 -37.77 -8.27 -7.74
CA GLN A 126 -36.81 -7.19 -7.91
C GLN A 126 -37.03 -6.12 -6.83
N PRO A 127 -36.04 -5.84 -5.96
CA PRO A 127 -36.20 -4.83 -4.92
C PRO A 127 -36.23 -3.42 -5.49
N GLY A 128 -36.97 -2.53 -4.83
CA GLY A 128 -37.13 -1.13 -5.26
C GLY A 128 -35.81 -0.37 -5.38
N TRP A 129 -34.86 -0.64 -4.47
CA TRP A 129 -33.54 0.01 -4.53
C TRP A 129 -32.75 -0.37 -5.80
N TRP A 130 -32.88 -1.63 -6.28
CA TRP A 130 -32.24 -2.06 -7.53
C TRP A 130 -32.85 -1.35 -8.74
N THR A 131 -34.19 -1.29 -8.77
CA THR A 131 -34.92 -0.56 -9.82
C THR A 131 -34.50 0.92 -9.85
N TRP A 132 -34.36 1.51 -8.66
CA TRP A 132 -33.87 2.92 -8.56
C TRP A 132 -32.44 3.04 -9.10
N CYS A 133 -31.53 2.12 -8.77
CA CYS A 133 -30.15 2.11 -9.26
C CYS A 133 -30.09 2.03 -10.80
N VAL A 134 -30.89 1.15 -11.38
CA VAL A 134 -30.94 0.96 -12.83
C VAL A 134 -31.56 2.19 -13.54
N ASN A 135 -32.50 2.87 -12.91
CA ASN A 135 -33.11 4.09 -13.45
C ASN A 135 -32.18 5.31 -13.31
N ASN A 136 -31.31 5.31 -12.31
CA ASN A 136 -30.35 6.40 -12.04
C ASN A 136 -28.91 5.94 -12.24
N LYS A 137 -28.58 5.40 -13.40
CA LYS A 137 -27.33 4.69 -13.69
C LYS A 137 -26.07 5.48 -13.31
N VAL A 138 -25.98 6.74 -13.78
CA VAL A 138 -24.78 7.57 -13.57
C VAL A 138 -24.55 7.79 -12.07
N TYR A 139 -25.58 8.19 -11.36
CA TYR A 139 -25.50 8.47 -9.91
C TYR A 139 -25.12 7.21 -9.13
N SER A 140 -25.78 6.09 -9.44
CA SER A 140 -25.54 4.80 -8.76
C SER A 140 -24.14 4.26 -9.02
N CYS A 141 -23.65 4.35 -10.26
CA CYS A 141 -22.29 3.92 -10.61
C CYS A 141 -21.24 4.79 -9.91
N MET A 142 -21.45 6.11 -9.85
CA MET A 142 -20.53 7.02 -9.14
C MET A 142 -20.52 6.73 -7.64
N MET A 143 -21.70 6.60 -7.01
CA MET A 143 -21.80 6.24 -5.59
C MET A 143 -21.10 4.93 -5.29
N LEU A 144 -21.39 3.88 -6.05
CA LEU A 144 -20.79 2.56 -5.89
C LEU A 144 -19.27 2.64 -6.05
N PHE A 145 -18.79 3.35 -7.05
CA PHE A 145 -17.37 3.54 -7.33
C PHE A 145 -16.66 4.20 -6.14
N PHE A 146 -17.18 5.32 -5.64
CA PHE A 146 -16.55 6.05 -4.54
C PHE A 146 -16.62 5.27 -3.22
N LEU A 147 -17.75 4.64 -2.92
CA LEU A 147 -17.91 3.85 -1.69
C LEU A 147 -16.95 2.65 -1.68
N CYS A 148 -16.90 1.90 -2.78
CA CYS A 148 -16.00 0.75 -2.89
C CYS A 148 -14.53 1.18 -2.82
N ASN A 149 -14.16 2.28 -3.48
CA ASN A 149 -12.78 2.79 -3.41
C ASN A 149 -12.42 3.24 -1.99
N ALA A 150 -13.35 3.85 -1.26
CA ALA A 150 -13.11 4.23 0.14
C ALA A 150 -12.86 2.99 1.03
N VAL A 151 -13.66 1.94 0.86
CA VAL A 151 -13.50 0.68 1.59
C VAL A 151 -12.18 -0.03 1.18
N GLU A 152 -11.89 -0.10 -0.11
CA GLU A 152 -10.62 -0.66 -0.62
C GLU A 152 -9.42 0.08 -0.02
N GLY A 153 -9.46 1.40 0.01
CA GLY A 153 -8.43 2.24 0.61
C GLY A 153 -8.24 1.94 2.09
N GLN A 154 -9.32 1.77 2.84
CA GLN A 154 -9.27 1.40 4.26
C GLN A 154 -8.67 0.00 4.48
N LEU A 155 -9.01 -0.95 3.62
CA LEU A 155 -8.49 -2.32 3.71
C LEU A 155 -6.98 -2.38 3.47
N VAL A 156 -6.47 -1.59 2.53
CA VAL A 156 -5.05 -1.56 2.17
C VAL A 156 -4.23 -0.67 3.13
N SER A 157 -4.89 0.31 3.76
CA SER A 157 -4.22 1.22 4.69
C SER A 157 -3.85 0.49 5.99
N THR A 158 -2.57 0.28 6.20
CA THR A 158 -2.05 -0.38 7.42
C THR A 158 -1.94 0.57 8.60
N GLY A 159 -1.77 1.87 8.33
CA GLY A 159 -1.48 2.87 9.35
C GLY A 159 -0.13 2.70 10.02
N ALA A 160 0.74 1.85 9.47
CA ALA A 160 2.03 1.53 10.06
C ALA A 160 3.04 2.68 9.90
N PHE A 161 3.89 2.82 10.91
CA PHE A 161 5.11 3.62 10.88
C PHE A 161 6.08 2.95 11.86
N GLU A 162 6.87 2.04 11.32
CA GLU A 162 7.74 1.15 12.09
C GLU A 162 9.19 1.54 11.81
N ILE A 163 10.01 1.62 12.83
CA ILE A 163 11.41 2.01 12.70
C ILE A 163 12.28 0.91 13.27
N SER A 164 13.29 0.51 12.52
CA SER A 164 14.30 -0.45 12.97
C SER A 164 15.71 0.13 12.78
N PHE A 165 16.59 -0.18 13.72
CA PHE A 165 17.99 0.22 13.70
C PHE A 165 18.84 -1.06 13.59
N ASN A 166 19.55 -1.21 12.48
CA ASN A 166 20.31 -2.43 12.15
C ASN A 166 19.42 -3.70 12.30
N ASP A 167 18.23 -3.65 11.73
CA ASP A 167 17.21 -4.72 11.77
C ASP A 167 16.58 -4.98 13.15
N VAL A 168 16.98 -4.23 14.18
CA VAL A 168 16.34 -4.31 15.51
C VAL A 168 15.21 -3.30 15.57
N PRO A 169 13.95 -3.72 15.84
CA PRO A 169 12.84 -2.77 15.93
C PRO A 169 13.03 -1.84 17.14
N VAL A 170 12.99 -0.55 16.89
CA VAL A 170 13.20 0.49 17.93
C VAL A 170 11.94 1.30 18.20
N TRP A 171 11.00 1.31 17.23
CA TRP A 171 9.70 1.99 17.41
C TRP A 171 8.62 1.31 16.58
N SER A 172 7.45 1.12 17.18
CA SER A 172 6.27 0.62 16.49
C SER A 172 5.09 1.56 16.73
N LYS A 173 4.58 2.17 15.66
CA LYS A 173 3.34 2.95 15.73
C LYS A 173 2.13 2.03 15.92
N LEU A 174 2.18 0.81 15.40
CA LEU A 174 1.07 -0.14 15.56
C LEU A 174 0.87 -0.53 17.03
N GLU A 175 1.93 -0.49 17.84
CA GLU A 175 1.89 -0.75 19.28
C GLU A 175 1.61 0.52 20.09
N THR A 176 2.30 1.61 19.79
CA THR A 176 2.25 2.86 20.56
C THR A 176 1.07 3.76 20.19
N GLY A 177 0.49 3.55 18.99
CA GLY A 177 -0.60 4.38 18.46
C GLY A 177 -0.16 5.71 17.86
N ARG A 178 1.12 6.08 17.96
CA ARG A 178 1.63 7.37 17.47
C ARG A 178 3.00 7.26 16.81
N ILE A 179 3.34 8.27 16.03
CA ILE A 179 4.69 8.45 15.45
C ILE A 179 5.59 9.02 16.58
N PRO A 180 6.87 8.63 16.69
CA PRO A 180 7.75 9.17 17.73
C PRO A 180 8.01 10.66 17.48
N GLN A 181 8.23 11.43 18.53
CA GLN A 181 8.72 12.80 18.36
C GLN A 181 10.20 12.76 17.92
N PRO A 182 10.67 13.76 17.16
CA PRO A 182 12.09 13.77 16.74
C PRO A 182 13.07 13.64 17.90
N SER A 183 12.78 14.27 19.04
CA SER A 183 13.61 14.17 20.25
C SER A 183 13.68 12.75 20.81
N GLU A 184 12.56 12.03 20.80
CA GLU A 184 12.49 10.63 21.24
C GLU A 184 13.32 9.73 20.32
N LEU A 185 13.17 9.93 19.03
CA LEU A 185 13.92 9.16 18.02
C LEU A 185 15.43 9.42 18.15
N PHE A 186 15.83 10.67 18.40
CA PHE A 186 17.24 11.01 18.62
C PHE A 186 17.80 10.29 19.85
N GLN A 187 17.08 10.27 20.97
CA GLN A 187 17.48 9.56 22.18
C GLN A 187 17.67 8.05 21.93
N ILE A 188 16.75 7.45 21.16
CA ILE A 188 16.83 6.03 20.80
C ILE A 188 18.11 5.77 19.98
N ILE A 189 18.36 6.60 18.98
CA ILE A 189 19.53 6.47 18.09
C ILE A 189 20.83 6.65 18.91
N ASP A 190 20.92 7.68 19.73
CA ASP A 190 22.10 7.99 20.54
C ASP A 190 22.41 6.82 21.49
N ASN A 191 21.39 6.24 22.12
CA ASN A 191 21.56 5.07 22.98
C ASN A 191 22.11 3.86 22.20
N HIS A 192 21.55 3.58 21.02
CA HIS A 192 22.00 2.46 20.18
C HIS A 192 23.44 2.65 19.68
N LEU A 193 23.82 3.86 19.29
CA LEU A 193 25.18 4.19 18.87
C LEU A 193 26.18 4.02 20.02
N GLN A 194 25.82 4.45 21.24
CA GLN A 194 26.67 4.26 22.44
C GLN A 194 26.87 2.79 22.77
N PHE A 195 25.83 1.98 22.70
CA PHE A 195 25.91 0.54 22.92
C PHE A 195 26.84 -0.15 21.91
N GLN A 196 26.74 0.23 20.65
CA GLN A 196 27.61 -0.31 19.58
C GLN A 196 29.07 0.10 19.79
N GLY A 197 29.33 1.34 20.19
CA GLY A 197 30.66 1.84 20.48
C GLY A 197 31.33 1.08 21.65
N ARG A 198 30.57 0.76 22.69
CA ARG A 198 31.05 -0.04 23.84
C ARG A 198 31.34 -1.49 23.44
N ALA A 199 30.45 -2.10 22.65
CA ALA A 199 30.63 -3.49 22.20
C ALA A 199 31.91 -3.66 21.36
N VAL A 200 32.25 -2.67 20.55
CA VAL A 200 33.49 -2.69 19.75
C VAL A 200 34.74 -2.42 20.64
N GLY A 201 34.62 -1.52 21.63
CA GLY A 201 35.71 -1.19 22.55
C GLY A 201 36.11 -2.36 23.43
N ASP A 202 35.15 -3.11 23.96
CA ASP A 202 35.43 -4.28 24.85
C ASP A 202 35.99 -5.48 24.07
N GLY A 203 35.73 -5.60 22.78
CA GLY A 203 36.27 -6.68 21.94
C GLY A 203 37.76 -6.56 21.61
N VAL A 204 38.33 -5.37 21.77
CA VAL A 204 39.76 -5.10 21.44
C VAL A 204 40.72 -5.46 22.60
N HIS A 205 40.20 -5.62 23.83
CA HIS A 205 41.04 -5.89 25.01
C HIS A 205 41.26 -7.40 25.30
N LEU A 206 40.83 -8.31 24.43
CA LEU A 206 40.97 -9.75 24.64
C LEU A 206 41.96 -10.44 23.67
N GLN A 207 42.99 -9.73 23.20
CA GLN A 207 44.10 -10.34 22.45
C GLN A 207 45.41 -10.11 23.16
#